data_3a267c738d7eb18b213ec78b41318839
#
_entry.id   3a267c738d7eb18b213ec78b41318839
#
_cell.length_a   1.000
_cell.length_b   1.000
_cell.length_c   1.000
_cell.angle_alpha   90.00
_cell.angle_beta   90.00
_cell.angle_gamma   90.00
#
_symmetry.space_group_name_H-M   'P 1'
#
loop_
_entity.id
_entity.type
_entity.pdbx_description
1 polymer ?
#
loop_
_entity_poly.entity_id
_entity_poly.type
_entity_poly.pdbx_seq_one_letter_code
_entity_poly.pdbx_strand_id
1 'polypeptide(L)'
;MKKDKKLIIIVIIVLCAISACTFWWYLSSRSENKEAALTVVSDGSEKEVDVDGLSLTHFSGTVVNGKGEKKDIEAEGVKLSDVIDAADYSEVTVTADDSYSASVKKEELENAWLEVNKGEVTLYVFGDENSKRNVRNVVRIEAK
;
A
#
# COMPACT_ATOMS: atom_id res chain seq x y z
N MET A 1 -5.17 -50.33 29.92
CA MET A 1 -6.15 -49.80 28.98
C MET A 1 -6.68 -48.43 29.35
N LYS A 2 -7.05 -48.15 30.58
CA LYS A 2 -7.49 -46.80 31.01
C LYS A 2 -6.39 -45.74 30.96
N LYS A 3 -5.12 -46.11 31.12
CA LYS A 3 -3.97 -45.19 31.04
C LYS A 3 -3.70 -44.77 29.60
N ASP A 4 -3.89 -45.64 28.63
CA ASP A 4 -3.61 -45.34 27.22
C ASP A 4 -4.63 -44.35 26.66
N LYS A 5 -5.90 -44.46 27.05
CA LYS A 5 -6.93 -43.51 26.63
C LYS A 5 -6.71 -42.11 27.19
N LYS A 6 -6.26 -42.01 28.45
CA LYS A 6 -5.90 -40.70 29.03
C LYS A 6 -4.70 -40.08 28.35
N LEU A 7 -3.71 -40.88 28.02
CA LEU A 7 -2.52 -40.43 27.32
C LEU A 7 -2.88 -39.89 25.91
N ILE A 8 -3.72 -40.60 25.18
CA ILE A 8 -4.19 -40.18 23.86
C ILE A 8 -4.96 -38.85 23.94
N ILE A 9 -5.83 -38.70 24.93
CA ILE A 9 -6.58 -37.46 25.13
C ILE A 9 -5.65 -36.29 25.44
N ILE A 10 -4.63 -36.49 26.26
CA ILE A 10 -3.64 -35.46 26.59
C ILE A 10 -2.86 -35.04 25.33
N VAL A 11 -2.44 -36.00 24.52
CA VAL A 11 -1.72 -35.73 23.27
C VAL A 11 -2.58 -34.92 22.30
N ILE A 12 -3.86 -35.26 22.17
CA ILE A 12 -4.80 -34.51 21.32
C ILE A 12 -4.98 -33.08 21.82
N ILE A 13 -5.12 -32.87 23.12
CA ILE A 13 -5.26 -31.54 23.73
C ILE A 13 -4.00 -30.69 23.44
N VAL A 14 -2.82 -31.25 23.62
CA VAL A 14 -1.55 -30.57 23.36
C VAL A 14 -1.41 -30.20 21.89
N LEU A 15 -1.75 -31.10 20.97
CA LEU A 15 -1.73 -30.81 19.54
C LEU A 15 -2.70 -29.71 19.15
N CYS A 16 -3.91 -29.70 19.71
CA CYS A 16 -4.89 -28.65 19.49
C CYS A 16 -4.40 -27.29 20.02
N ALA A 17 -3.77 -27.27 21.18
CA ALA A 17 -3.21 -26.05 21.76
C ALA A 17 -2.10 -25.45 20.90
N ILE A 18 -1.19 -26.29 20.38
CA ILE A 18 -0.10 -25.87 19.48
C ILE A 18 -0.69 -25.31 18.18
N SER A 19 -1.67 -25.98 17.59
CA SER A 19 -2.34 -25.51 16.37
C SER A 19 -3.04 -24.17 16.58
N ALA A 20 -3.73 -23.98 17.68
CA ALA A 20 -4.38 -22.72 18.02
C ALA A 20 -3.38 -21.58 18.21
N CYS A 21 -2.26 -21.83 18.88
CA CYS A 21 -1.20 -20.83 19.08
C CYS A 21 -0.54 -20.41 17.76
N THR A 22 -0.22 -21.37 16.91
CA THR A 22 0.39 -21.07 15.59
C THR A 22 -0.57 -20.34 14.67
N PHE A 23 -1.85 -20.70 14.70
CA PHE A 23 -2.88 -20.03 13.92
C PHE A 23 -3.11 -18.59 14.41
N TRP A 24 -3.16 -18.37 15.72
CA TRP A 24 -3.26 -17.04 16.31
C TRP A 24 -2.06 -16.18 15.95
N TRP A 25 -0.86 -16.72 16.07
CA TRP A 25 0.38 -16.01 15.71
C TRP A 25 0.42 -15.66 14.23
N TYR A 26 -0.01 -16.56 13.38
CA TYR A 26 -0.14 -16.32 11.94
C TYR A 26 -1.12 -15.19 11.62
N LEU A 27 -2.27 -15.17 12.28
CA LEU A 27 -3.26 -14.09 12.14
C LEU A 27 -2.75 -12.76 12.67
N SER A 28 -2.06 -12.75 13.80
CA SER A 28 -1.45 -11.55 14.37
C SER A 28 -0.35 -10.99 13.46
N SER A 29 0.52 -11.84 12.94
CA SER A 29 1.55 -11.43 11.99
C SER A 29 0.95 -10.88 10.69
N ARG A 30 -0.14 -11.48 10.24
CA ARG A 30 -0.83 -11.03 9.03
C ARG A 30 -1.56 -9.70 9.25
N SER A 31 -2.10 -9.44 10.42
CA SER A 31 -2.71 -8.14 10.72
C SER A 31 -1.68 -7.03 10.89
N GLU A 32 -0.50 -7.31 11.38
CA GLU A 32 0.62 -6.36 11.44
C GLU A 32 1.12 -6.00 10.04
N ASN A 33 1.12 -6.95 9.10
CA ASN A 33 1.48 -6.70 7.71
C ASN A 33 0.41 -5.95 6.91
N LYS A 34 -0.78 -5.78 7.47
CA LYS A 34 -1.87 -5.01 6.86
C LYS A 34 -1.87 -3.54 7.24
N GLU A 35 -1.13 -3.15 8.25
CA GLU A 35 -0.84 -1.75 8.45
C GLU A 35 0.01 -1.31 7.26
N ALA A 36 -0.61 -0.54 6.37
CA ALA A 36 -0.03 -0.15 5.10
C ALA A 36 1.22 0.71 5.32
N ALA A 37 2.35 0.05 5.44
CA ALA A 37 3.64 0.70 5.39
C ALA A 37 3.99 0.95 3.92
N LEU A 38 3.99 2.21 3.54
CA LEU A 38 4.46 2.64 2.24
C LEU A 38 5.96 2.88 2.33
N THR A 39 6.75 2.19 1.50
CA THR A 39 8.19 2.41 1.44
C THR A 39 8.49 3.54 0.48
N VAL A 40 9.13 4.60 0.99
CA VAL A 40 9.58 5.73 0.19
C VAL A 40 11.10 5.74 0.12
N VAL A 41 11.64 5.68 -1.09
CA VAL A 41 13.08 5.74 -1.34
C VAL A 41 13.41 7.12 -1.89
N SER A 42 14.26 7.84 -1.18
CA SER A 42 14.76 9.15 -1.58
C SER A 42 16.24 9.27 -1.24
N ASP A 43 17.03 9.80 -2.18
CA ASP A 43 18.49 9.95 -2.03
C ASP A 43 19.22 8.65 -1.64
N GLY A 44 18.72 7.49 -2.10
CA GLY A 44 19.27 6.19 -1.76
C GLY A 44 18.92 5.67 -0.38
N SER A 45 18.09 6.37 0.36
CA SER A 45 17.61 5.98 1.70
C SER A 45 16.17 5.50 1.64
N GLU A 46 15.90 4.35 2.23
CA GLU A 46 14.55 3.81 2.38
C GLU A 46 13.93 4.28 3.69
N LYS A 47 12.70 4.75 3.62
CA LYS A 47 11.91 5.17 4.78
C LYS A 47 10.52 4.56 4.69
N GLU A 48 10.06 3.98 5.78
CA GLU A 48 8.67 3.55 5.88
C GLU A 48 7.80 4.71 6.35
N VAL A 49 6.73 4.95 5.60
CA VAL A 49 5.73 5.96 5.92
C VAL A 49 4.47 5.27 6.39
N ASP A 50 4.02 5.61 7.59
CA ASP A 50 2.73 5.16 8.10
C ASP A 50 1.61 5.94 7.41
N VAL A 51 0.88 5.26 6.54
CA VAL A 51 -0.19 5.87 5.74
C VAL A 51 -1.35 6.31 6.61
N ASP A 52 -1.63 5.59 7.69
CA ASP A 52 -2.72 5.93 8.62
C ASP A 52 -2.42 7.17 9.45
N GLY A 53 -1.15 7.53 9.60
CA GLY A 53 -0.70 8.73 10.30
C GLY A 53 -0.64 9.99 9.45
N LEU A 54 -0.91 9.90 8.16
CA LEU A 54 -0.86 11.05 7.24
C LEU A 54 -2.10 11.94 7.39
N SER A 55 -1.87 13.26 7.26
CA SER A 55 -2.97 14.23 7.19
C SER A 55 -3.61 14.20 5.82
N LEU A 56 -4.80 13.62 5.71
CA LEU A 56 -5.50 13.48 4.44
C LEU A 56 -6.20 14.78 4.06
N THR A 57 -6.13 15.12 2.79
CA THR A 57 -6.82 16.27 2.18
C THR A 57 -7.78 15.77 1.12
N HIS A 58 -8.96 16.39 1.05
CA HIS A 58 -9.90 16.08 -0.01
C HIS A 58 -9.34 16.58 -1.35
N PHE A 59 -9.38 15.74 -2.35
CA PHE A 59 -8.98 16.08 -3.71
C PHE A 59 -9.98 15.55 -4.73
N SER A 60 -10.04 16.21 -5.87
CA SER A 60 -10.86 15.79 -6.99
C SER A 60 -10.14 16.03 -8.31
N GLY A 61 -10.51 15.27 -9.30
CA GLY A 61 -9.96 15.38 -10.65
C GLY A 61 -10.67 14.46 -11.61
N THR A 62 -10.32 14.56 -12.87
CA THR A 62 -10.89 13.74 -13.93
C THR A 62 -9.82 12.81 -14.49
N VAL A 63 -10.13 11.53 -14.57
CA VAL A 63 -9.29 10.51 -15.20
C VAL A 63 -9.95 9.98 -16.45
N VAL A 64 -9.13 9.55 -17.41
CA VAL A 64 -9.60 8.94 -18.66
C VAL A 64 -9.24 7.46 -18.63
N ASN A 65 -10.22 6.58 -18.82
CA ASN A 65 -9.98 5.15 -18.86
C ASN A 65 -9.42 4.69 -20.21
N GLY A 66 -9.06 3.41 -20.34
CA GLY A 66 -8.52 2.84 -21.57
C GLY A 66 -9.46 2.89 -22.78
N LYS A 67 -10.74 3.18 -22.57
CA LYS A 67 -11.76 3.34 -23.62
C LYS A 67 -11.97 4.80 -24.02
N GLY A 68 -11.24 5.72 -23.41
CA GLY A 68 -11.40 7.15 -23.63
C GLY A 68 -12.55 7.80 -22.88
N GLU A 69 -13.18 7.10 -21.96
CA GLU A 69 -14.25 7.62 -21.11
C GLU A 69 -13.67 8.42 -19.94
N LYS A 70 -14.23 9.60 -19.70
CA LYS A 70 -13.85 10.46 -18.57
C LYS A 70 -14.61 10.05 -17.33
N LYS A 71 -13.91 9.96 -16.22
CA LYS A 71 -14.48 9.67 -14.91
C LYS A 71 -14.01 10.70 -13.90
N ASP A 72 -14.93 11.30 -13.18
CA ASP A 72 -14.61 12.19 -12.08
C ASP A 72 -14.29 11.39 -10.82
N ILE A 73 -13.17 11.72 -10.18
CA ILE A 73 -12.70 11.09 -8.95
C ILE A 73 -12.76 12.11 -7.84
N GLU A 74 -13.39 11.74 -6.73
CA GLU A 74 -13.33 12.47 -5.47
C GLU A 74 -12.82 11.52 -4.40
N ALA A 75 -11.78 11.90 -3.70
CA ALA A 75 -11.15 11.05 -2.70
C ALA A 75 -10.41 11.86 -1.65
N GLU A 76 -9.94 11.19 -0.62
CA GLU A 76 -9.07 11.78 0.39
C GLU A 76 -7.69 11.14 0.31
N GLY A 77 -6.66 11.96 0.39
CA GLY A 77 -5.30 11.49 0.29
C GLY A 77 -4.29 12.61 0.44
N VAL A 78 -3.11 12.39 -0.11
CA VAL A 78 -2.00 13.33 -0.06
C VAL A 78 -1.39 13.52 -1.44
N LYS A 79 -0.77 14.65 -1.68
CA LYS A 79 0.02 14.84 -2.90
C LYS A 79 1.22 13.91 -2.91
N LEU A 80 1.56 13.37 -4.07
CA LEU A 80 2.74 12.52 -4.21
C LEU A 80 4.02 13.23 -3.75
N SER A 81 4.14 14.52 -4.03
CA SER A 81 5.27 15.34 -3.59
C SER A 81 5.38 15.47 -2.06
N ASP A 82 4.28 15.38 -1.34
CA ASP A 82 4.27 15.53 0.13
C ASP A 82 4.87 14.33 0.87
N VAL A 83 4.89 13.15 0.24
CA VAL A 83 5.49 11.94 0.82
C VAL A 83 6.96 11.79 0.46
N ILE A 84 7.48 12.62 -0.43
CA ILE A 84 8.87 12.57 -0.88
C ILE A 84 9.66 13.64 -0.12
N ASP A 85 10.70 13.20 0.59
CA ASP A 85 11.56 14.06 1.41
C ASP A 85 12.93 14.26 0.75
N ALA A 86 12.99 14.24 -0.58
CA ALA A 86 14.20 14.49 -1.34
C ALA A 86 14.22 15.92 -1.86
N ALA A 87 15.36 16.59 -1.73
CA ALA A 87 15.55 17.94 -2.22
C ALA A 87 15.81 17.99 -3.73
N ASP A 88 16.41 16.95 -4.29
CA ASP A 88 16.82 16.90 -5.68
C ASP A 88 16.49 15.56 -6.32
N TYR A 89 15.50 15.57 -7.21
CA TYR A 89 15.09 14.42 -8.03
C TYR A 89 14.44 14.92 -9.30
N SER A 90 14.44 14.09 -10.34
CA SER A 90 13.84 14.45 -11.64
C SER A 90 12.58 13.64 -11.96
N GLU A 91 12.46 12.45 -11.34
CA GLU A 91 11.39 11.50 -11.63
C GLU A 91 11.05 10.68 -10.40
N VAL A 92 9.80 10.30 -10.29
CA VAL A 92 9.30 9.43 -9.22
C VAL A 92 8.71 8.17 -9.83
N THR A 93 9.18 7.01 -9.40
CA THR A 93 8.63 5.72 -9.79
C THR A 93 7.75 5.16 -8.67
N VAL A 94 6.52 4.84 -9.00
CA VAL A 94 5.53 4.28 -8.07
C VAL A 94 5.29 2.83 -8.45
N THR A 95 5.46 1.93 -7.50
CA THR A 95 5.34 0.48 -7.72
C THR A 95 4.23 -0.10 -6.84
N ALA A 96 3.41 -0.94 -7.44
CA ALA A 96 2.35 -1.68 -6.77
C ALA A 96 2.84 -3.03 -6.23
N ASP A 97 2.01 -3.68 -5.44
CA ASP A 97 2.27 -5.01 -4.86
C ASP A 97 2.39 -6.12 -5.92
N ASP A 98 1.77 -5.95 -7.08
CA ASP A 98 1.86 -6.85 -8.23
C ASP A 98 3.04 -6.54 -9.18
N SER A 99 3.95 -5.66 -8.76
CA SER A 99 5.10 -5.19 -9.54
C SER A 99 4.77 -4.23 -10.68
N TYR A 100 3.50 -3.85 -10.85
CA TYR A 100 3.15 -2.81 -11.81
C TYR A 100 3.73 -1.48 -11.35
N SER A 101 4.37 -0.76 -12.25
CA SER A 101 4.99 0.52 -11.92
C SER A 101 4.67 1.60 -12.95
N ALA A 102 4.66 2.84 -12.49
CA ALA A 102 4.50 4.02 -13.31
C ALA A 102 5.50 5.09 -12.88
N SER A 103 5.93 5.90 -13.82
CA SER A 103 6.87 6.99 -13.57
C SER A 103 6.19 8.34 -13.77
N VAL A 104 6.44 9.25 -12.85
CA VAL A 104 5.91 10.62 -12.89
C VAL A 104 7.08 11.58 -12.83
N LYS A 105 7.17 12.47 -13.80
CA LYS A 105 8.21 13.51 -13.79
C LYS A 105 7.93 14.55 -12.72
N LYS A 106 8.98 15.17 -12.20
CA LYS A 106 8.87 16.22 -11.19
C LYS A 106 7.91 17.36 -11.58
N GLU A 107 7.88 17.73 -12.83
CA GLU A 107 7.00 18.76 -13.38
C GLU A 107 5.51 18.36 -13.34
N GLU A 108 5.22 17.07 -13.31
CA GLU A 108 3.86 16.51 -13.31
C GLU A 108 3.36 16.17 -11.91
N LEU A 109 4.18 16.31 -10.88
CA LEU A 109 3.82 15.93 -9.51
C LEU A 109 2.65 16.73 -8.94
N GLU A 110 2.41 17.93 -9.41
CA GLU A 110 1.26 18.73 -9.01
C GLU A 110 -0.08 18.06 -9.33
N ASN A 111 -0.09 17.21 -10.36
CA ASN A 111 -1.26 16.46 -10.80
C ASN A 111 -1.31 15.02 -10.27
N ALA A 112 -0.32 14.63 -9.47
CA ALA A 112 -0.23 13.29 -8.91
C ALA A 112 -0.68 13.28 -7.46
N TRP A 113 -1.68 12.45 -7.16
CA TRP A 113 -2.26 12.29 -5.83
C TRP A 113 -2.27 10.84 -5.41
N LEU A 114 -2.07 10.61 -4.13
CA LEU A 114 -2.22 9.30 -3.52
C LEU A 114 -3.52 9.27 -2.71
N GLU A 115 -4.46 8.47 -3.16
CA GLU A 115 -5.68 8.17 -2.39
C GLU A 115 -5.35 7.17 -1.29
N VAL A 116 -5.74 7.49 -0.07
CA VAL A 116 -5.61 6.58 1.07
C VAL A 116 -7.00 6.16 1.52
N ASN A 117 -7.30 4.88 1.35
CA ASN A 117 -8.60 4.31 1.71
C ASN A 117 -8.39 2.97 2.41
N LYS A 118 -8.70 2.90 3.70
CA LYS A 118 -8.60 1.69 4.53
C LYS A 118 -7.23 0.99 4.43
N GLY A 119 -6.15 1.77 4.42
CA GLY A 119 -4.80 1.24 4.29
C GLY A 119 -4.36 0.90 2.86
N GLU A 120 -5.22 1.05 1.88
CA GLU A 120 -4.85 0.93 0.47
C GLU A 120 -4.46 2.29 -0.09
N VAL A 121 -3.36 2.33 -0.83
CA VAL A 121 -2.86 3.52 -1.48
C VAL A 121 -3.00 3.38 -2.99
N THR A 122 -3.65 4.35 -3.61
CA THR A 122 -3.84 4.37 -5.07
C THR A 122 -3.27 5.66 -5.63
N LEU A 123 -2.45 5.56 -6.66
CA LEU A 123 -1.92 6.72 -7.37
C LEU A 123 -2.89 7.15 -8.47
N TYR A 124 -3.24 8.42 -8.47
CA TYR A 124 -3.94 9.07 -9.58
C TYR A 124 -3.07 10.17 -10.17
N VAL A 125 -2.89 10.12 -11.48
CA VAL A 125 -2.23 11.18 -12.26
C VAL A 125 -3.28 11.82 -13.15
N PHE A 126 -3.68 13.05 -12.80
CA PHE A 126 -4.68 13.79 -13.55
C PHE A 126 -4.07 14.48 -14.78
N GLY A 127 -4.86 14.64 -15.83
CA GLY A 127 -4.41 15.27 -17.07
C GLY A 127 -3.82 14.33 -18.10
N ASP A 128 -3.70 13.04 -17.81
CA ASP A 128 -3.26 12.04 -18.78
C ASP A 128 -4.38 11.71 -19.78
N GLU A 129 -3.97 11.39 -21.01
CA GLU A 129 -4.89 10.92 -22.04
C GLU A 129 -5.48 9.54 -21.74
N ASN A 130 -4.85 8.80 -20.83
CA ASN A 130 -5.31 7.49 -20.37
C ASN A 130 -4.86 7.25 -18.93
N SER A 131 -5.42 6.23 -18.29
CA SER A 131 -5.16 5.89 -16.90
C SER A 131 -3.99 4.92 -16.70
N LYS A 132 -3.06 4.83 -17.64
CA LYS A 132 -1.92 3.90 -17.54
C LYS A 132 -0.99 4.19 -16.38
N ARG A 133 -0.91 5.45 -15.94
CA ARG A 133 -0.09 5.84 -14.80
C ARG A 133 -0.83 5.77 -13.46
N ASN A 134 -2.10 5.37 -13.46
CA ASN A 134 -2.83 5.12 -12.22
C ASN A 134 -2.45 3.74 -11.68
N VAL A 135 -1.96 3.71 -10.46
CA VAL A 135 -1.45 2.49 -9.83
C VAL A 135 -2.25 2.20 -8.57
N ARG A 136 -2.82 1.00 -8.47
CA ARG A 136 -3.53 0.52 -7.28
C ARG A 136 -2.58 -0.26 -6.38
N ASN A 137 -2.87 -0.24 -5.09
CA ASN A 137 -2.08 -0.97 -4.08
C ASN A 137 -0.60 -0.61 -4.13
N VAL A 138 -0.32 0.67 -4.08
CA VAL A 138 1.05 1.20 -4.07
C VAL A 138 1.77 0.76 -2.80
N VAL A 139 2.94 0.16 -2.95
CA VAL A 139 3.77 -0.32 -1.85
C VAL A 139 5.14 0.36 -1.80
N ARG A 140 5.58 0.95 -2.90
CA ARG A 140 6.89 1.58 -3.00
C ARG A 140 6.85 2.83 -3.86
N ILE A 141 7.50 3.88 -3.40
CA ILE A 141 7.72 5.12 -4.13
C ILE A 141 9.21 5.40 -4.13
N GLU A 142 9.78 5.61 -5.29
CA GLU A 142 11.21 5.87 -5.46
C GLU A 142 11.44 7.19 -6.21
N ALA A 143 12.10 8.14 -5.55
CA ALA A 143 12.52 9.41 -6.15
C ALA A 143 13.96 9.29 -6.68
N LYS A 144 14.16 9.58 -7.95
CA LYS A 144 15.45 9.48 -8.62
C LYS A 144 15.96 10.82 -9.11
#